data_8b33f4b6edba93188de0523ca1e5c525
#
_entry.id   8b33f4b6edba93188de0523ca1e5c525
#
_cell.length_a   1.000
_cell.length_b   1.000
_cell.length_c   1.000
_cell.angle_alpha   90.00
_cell.angle_beta   90.00
_cell.angle_gamma   90.00
#
_symmetry.space_group_name_H-M   'P 1'
#
loop_
_entity.id
_entity.type
_entity.pdbx_description
1 polymer ?
#
loop_
_entity_poly.entity_id
_entity_poly.type
_entity_poly.pdbx_seq_one_letter_code
_entity_poly.pdbx_strand_id
1 'polypeptide(L)'
;MKFLITLFLLSFSIYSQCLDGEYSTNGILDNINEEIYNNDESVNAYSIFSWTSDDLNRILSGNGIPNHEVGTFPNSNNPNTISEQNVSVTFTLCPALVSDTGEPAGGPAGAIAYALNSVKFDPATAGRCNDEGECSLAQGQGNWNIEALGHETFDFGDDMNHAHVQPSGEYHYHGMPELLIDLLGEQQGMTLVGWASDGFPVYARYGYIDTNDSTS
;
A
#
# COMPACT_ATOMS: atom_id res chain seq x y z
N MET A 1 1.14 16.11 -63.68
CA MET A 1 0.46 16.56 -62.47
C MET A 1 0.52 15.40 -61.47
N LYS A 2 1.47 15.42 -60.52
CA LYS A 2 1.65 14.36 -59.52
C LYS A 2 0.90 14.81 -58.27
N PHE A 3 -0.19 14.11 -57.92
CA PHE A 3 -0.87 14.27 -56.63
C PHE A 3 -0.05 13.63 -55.50
N LEU A 4 0.46 14.46 -54.62
CA LEU A 4 1.10 14.00 -53.39
C LEU A 4 -0.03 13.78 -52.33
N ILE A 5 -0.35 12.51 -52.05
CA ILE A 5 -1.27 12.16 -50.94
C ILE A 5 -0.45 12.21 -49.65
N THR A 6 -0.62 13.28 -48.89
CA THR A 6 -0.05 13.40 -47.55
C THR A 6 -0.94 12.59 -46.62
N LEU A 7 -0.45 11.39 -46.20
CA LEU A 7 -1.10 10.55 -45.21
C LEU A 7 -0.87 11.21 -43.82
N PHE A 8 -1.91 11.86 -43.27
CA PHE A 8 -1.91 12.28 -41.88
C PHE A 8 -2.11 11.02 -41.01
N LEU A 9 -1.02 10.52 -40.40
CA LEU A 9 -1.08 9.58 -39.29
C LEU A 9 -1.59 10.34 -38.06
N LEU A 10 -2.87 10.28 -37.80
CA LEU A 10 -3.43 10.60 -36.51
C LEU A 10 -2.97 9.52 -35.53
N SER A 11 -2.00 9.85 -34.69
CA SER A 11 -1.71 9.07 -33.50
C SER A 11 -2.90 9.22 -32.54
N PHE A 12 -3.82 8.29 -32.60
CA PHE A 12 -4.77 8.09 -31.51
C PHE A 12 -3.96 7.57 -30.31
N SER A 13 -3.71 8.40 -29.32
CA SER A 13 -3.41 7.93 -27.99
C SER A 13 -4.65 7.16 -27.52
N ILE A 14 -4.58 5.85 -27.52
CA ILE A 14 -5.60 4.99 -26.95
C ILE A 14 -5.43 5.16 -25.43
N TYR A 15 -6.07 6.17 -24.85
CA TYR A 15 -6.28 6.18 -23.40
C TYR A 15 -7.19 4.98 -23.11
N SER A 16 -6.78 4.12 -22.20
CA SER A 16 -7.66 3.09 -21.65
C SER A 16 -8.93 3.79 -21.16
N GLN A 17 -10.05 3.52 -21.81
CA GLN A 17 -11.34 3.99 -21.34
C GLN A 17 -11.90 2.93 -20.39
N CYS A 18 -11.98 3.30 -19.12
CA CYS A 18 -12.68 2.48 -18.15
C CYS A 18 -14.15 2.29 -18.55
N LEU A 19 -14.72 1.14 -18.21
CA LEU A 19 -16.11 0.84 -18.48
C LEU A 19 -17.05 1.67 -17.60
N ASP A 20 -18.34 1.71 -17.95
CA ASP A 20 -19.35 2.37 -17.12
C ASP A 20 -19.38 1.76 -15.70
N GLY A 21 -19.26 2.62 -14.70
CA GLY A 21 -19.22 2.22 -13.28
C GLY A 21 -17.80 1.99 -12.73
N GLU A 22 -16.76 2.10 -13.57
CA GLU A 22 -15.36 2.08 -13.15
C GLU A 22 -14.82 3.50 -12.98
N TYR A 23 -13.82 3.64 -12.11
CA TYR A 23 -13.10 4.90 -11.88
C TYR A 23 -11.76 4.88 -12.58
N SER A 24 -11.47 5.89 -13.41
CA SER A 24 -10.14 6.01 -13.99
C SER A 24 -9.16 6.56 -12.97
N THR A 25 -8.11 5.80 -12.68
CA THR A 25 -6.97 6.24 -11.85
C THR A 25 -5.74 6.56 -12.70
N ASN A 26 -5.91 6.63 -14.02
CA ASN A 26 -4.85 6.99 -14.95
C ASN A 26 -4.39 8.44 -14.72
N GLY A 27 -3.08 8.67 -14.79
CA GLY A 27 -2.48 9.99 -14.55
C GLY A 27 -2.31 10.37 -13.08
N ILE A 28 -2.72 9.52 -12.13
CA ILE A 28 -2.40 9.70 -10.73
C ILE A 28 -1.05 9.03 -10.46
N LEU A 29 -0.03 9.84 -10.30
CA LEU A 29 1.35 9.41 -10.02
C LEU A 29 1.85 8.33 -11.01
N ASP A 30 2.21 8.77 -12.20
CA ASP A 30 2.83 7.91 -13.21
C ASP A 30 4.36 7.98 -13.09
N ASN A 31 5.00 6.80 -13.12
CA ASN A 31 6.44 6.60 -13.21
C ASN A 31 7.29 7.15 -12.04
N ILE A 32 7.44 6.35 -11.02
CA ILE A 32 8.49 6.50 -10.00
C ILE A 32 9.57 5.44 -10.27
N ASN A 33 10.82 5.80 -10.08
CA ASN A 33 11.94 4.86 -10.04
C ASN A 33 12.97 5.39 -9.05
N GLU A 34 13.05 4.73 -7.90
CA GLU A 34 13.88 5.19 -6.78
C GLU A 34 14.79 4.06 -6.28
N GLU A 35 16.01 4.46 -5.93
CA GLU A 35 16.99 3.65 -5.24
C GLU A 35 17.62 4.51 -4.15
N ILE A 36 17.19 4.33 -2.90
CA ILE A 36 17.55 5.16 -1.75
C ILE A 36 18.20 4.28 -0.69
N TYR A 37 19.45 4.61 -0.32
CA TYR A 37 20.10 3.89 0.77
C TYR A 37 19.51 4.31 2.11
N ASN A 38 18.94 3.34 2.82
CA ASN A 38 18.47 3.51 4.19
C ASN A 38 19.58 3.07 5.16
N ASN A 39 20.14 4.03 5.89
CA ASN A 39 21.23 3.83 6.83
C ASN A 39 20.76 3.59 8.27
N ASP A 40 19.47 3.37 8.49
CA ASP A 40 18.95 2.93 9.79
C ASP A 40 19.61 1.61 10.19
N GLU A 41 19.98 1.48 11.48
CA GLU A 41 20.73 0.32 12.00
C GLU A 41 19.95 -1.01 11.82
N SER A 42 18.61 -0.94 11.82
CA SER A 42 17.73 -2.09 11.63
C SER A 42 17.50 -2.43 10.15
N VAL A 43 17.92 -1.56 9.22
CA VAL A 43 17.73 -1.72 7.76
C VAL A 43 19.04 -1.94 7.05
N ASN A 44 19.91 -0.91 7.02
CA ASN A 44 21.23 -0.90 6.39
C ASN A 44 21.24 -1.51 4.96
N ALA A 45 20.29 -1.11 4.13
CA ALA A 45 20.04 -1.63 2.79
C ALA A 45 19.49 -0.53 1.86
N TYR A 46 19.49 -0.80 0.57
CA TYR A 46 18.81 0.07 -0.39
C TYR A 46 17.29 -0.20 -0.39
N SER A 47 16.49 0.85 -0.31
CA SER A 47 15.08 0.83 -0.67
C SER A 47 14.99 1.01 -2.18
N ILE A 48 14.47 0.01 -2.88
CA ILE A 48 14.39 -0.01 -4.35
C ILE A 48 12.94 -0.23 -4.73
N PHE A 49 12.38 0.71 -5.48
CA PHE A 49 11.01 0.57 -5.96
C PHE A 49 10.78 1.36 -7.26
N SER A 50 9.90 0.83 -8.09
CA SER A 50 9.44 1.48 -9.31
C SER A 50 7.95 1.27 -9.51
N TRP A 51 7.30 2.33 -9.95
CA TRP A 51 5.93 2.32 -10.41
C TRP A 51 5.91 2.67 -11.89
N THR A 52 5.26 1.84 -12.68
CA THR A 52 5.04 2.05 -14.12
C THR A 52 3.59 1.78 -14.44
N SER A 53 3.13 2.21 -15.60
CA SER A 53 1.79 1.89 -16.10
C SER A 53 1.83 1.45 -17.55
N ASP A 54 0.92 0.57 -17.91
CA ASP A 54 0.51 0.27 -19.28
C ASP A 54 -0.90 0.81 -19.55
N ASP A 55 -1.57 0.37 -20.59
CA ASP A 55 -2.91 0.87 -20.95
C ASP A 55 -4.00 0.48 -19.93
N LEU A 56 -3.80 -0.56 -19.13
CA LEU A 56 -4.82 -1.13 -18.24
C LEU A 56 -4.37 -1.23 -16.79
N ASN A 57 -3.06 -1.21 -16.55
CA ASN A 57 -2.51 -1.58 -15.26
C ASN A 57 -1.47 -0.58 -14.78
N ARG A 58 -1.39 -0.44 -13.47
CA ARG A 58 -0.27 0.10 -12.73
C ARG A 58 0.55 -1.07 -12.18
N ILE A 59 1.85 -1.00 -12.32
CA ILE A 59 2.77 -2.09 -11.99
C ILE A 59 3.77 -1.58 -10.97
N LEU A 60 3.82 -2.25 -9.82
CA LEU A 60 4.85 -2.07 -8.80
C LEU A 60 5.91 -3.16 -8.91
N SER A 61 7.16 -2.75 -8.89
CA SER A 61 8.31 -3.62 -8.64
C SER A 61 9.16 -3.00 -7.54
N GLY A 62 9.59 -3.80 -6.57
CA GLY A 62 10.39 -3.30 -5.47
C GLY A 62 10.93 -4.40 -4.55
N ASN A 63 11.63 -3.99 -3.50
CA ASN A 63 12.23 -4.93 -2.54
C ASN A 63 11.63 -4.86 -1.13
N GLY A 64 10.56 -4.06 -0.91
CA GLY A 64 9.89 -3.96 0.39
C GLY A 64 10.72 -3.36 1.52
N ILE A 65 11.88 -2.80 1.20
CA ILE A 65 12.70 -2.07 2.18
C ILE A 65 12.16 -0.65 2.33
N PRO A 66 11.83 -0.20 3.56
CA PRO A 66 11.36 1.18 3.78
C PRO A 66 12.46 2.20 3.48
N ASN A 67 12.09 3.37 2.95
CA ASN A 67 12.98 4.49 2.64
C ASN A 67 13.04 5.55 3.75
N HIS A 68 12.58 5.21 4.94
CA HIS A 68 12.54 6.06 6.13
C HIS A 68 13.12 5.31 7.33
N GLU A 69 13.34 6.01 8.44
CA GLU A 69 13.74 5.42 9.71
C GLU A 69 12.67 4.44 10.22
N VAL A 70 13.12 3.38 10.88
CA VAL A 70 12.27 2.36 11.49
C VAL A 70 12.59 2.22 12.97
N GLY A 71 11.79 1.43 13.69
CA GLY A 71 12.12 1.04 15.05
C GLY A 71 13.26 0.03 15.11
N THR A 72 13.68 -0.30 16.33
CA THR A 72 14.70 -1.32 16.53
C THR A 72 14.13 -2.72 16.22
N PHE A 73 14.72 -3.39 15.24
CA PHE A 73 14.43 -4.79 14.90
C PHE A 73 15.73 -5.60 14.81
N PRO A 74 15.79 -6.80 15.46
CA PRO A 74 14.75 -7.40 16.30
C PRO A 74 14.56 -6.68 17.63
N ASN A 75 13.35 -6.80 18.23
CA ASN A 75 13.06 -6.32 19.58
C ASN A 75 12.42 -7.43 20.44
N SER A 76 12.10 -7.12 21.71
CA SER A 76 11.59 -8.11 22.68
C SER A 76 10.27 -8.76 22.25
N ASN A 77 9.44 -8.05 21.49
CA ASN A 77 8.10 -8.47 21.07
C ASN A 77 8.07 -8.90 19.60
N ASN A 78 9.07 -8.48 18.82
CA ASN A 78 9.26 -8.88 17.42
C ASN A 78 10.70 -9.34 17.18
N PRO A 79 10.98 -10.65 17.16
CA PRO A 79 12.33 -11.19 17.04
C PRO A 79 12.88 -11.22 15.61
N ASN A 80 12.16 -10.66 14.64
CA ASN A 80 12.49 -10.77 13.23
C ASN A 80 13.39 -9.58 12.78
N THR A 81 14.20 -9.83 11.76
CA THR A 81 15.10 -8.83 11.16
C THR A 81 14.56 -8.44 9.78
N ILE A 82 14.63 -7.17 9.44
CA ILE A 82 14.21 -6.67 8.12
C ILE A 82 15.13 -7.25 7.04
N SER A 83 14.53 -7.72 5.96
CA SER A 83 15.25 -8.21 4.78
C SER A 83 14.51 -7.92 3.49
N GLU A 84 15.26 -7.85 2.40
CA GLU A 84 14.71 -7.62 1.07
C GLU A 84 13.69 -8.70 0.67
N GLN A 85 12.64 -8.26 0.02
CA GLN A 85 11.59 -9.06 -0.56
C GLN A 85 11.62 -8.97 -2.09
N ASN A 86 10.83 -9.78 -2.75
CA ASN A 86 10.58 -9.66 -4.20
C ASN A 86 9.16 -9.18 -4.42
N VAL A 87 8.98 -7.86 -4.42
CA VAL A 87 7.66 -7.25 -4.63
C VAL A 87 7.42 -7.06 -6.11
N SER A 88 6.35 -7.68 -6.64
CA SER A 88 5.89 -7.52 -8.01
C SER A 88 4.37 -7.63 -8.02
N VAL A 89 3.69 -6.50 -8.14
CA VAL A 89 2.23 -6.40 -8.02
C VAL A 89 1.67 -5.58 -9.17
N THR A 90 0.52 -6.00 -9.65
CA THR A 90 -0.22 -5.32 -10.71
C THR A 90 -1.59 -4.90 -10.20
N PHE A 91 -1.93 -3.64 -10.41
CA PHE A 91 -3.19 -3.02 -10.01
C PHE A 91 -3.94 -2.58 -11.25
N THR A 92 -5.27 -2.69 -11.24
CA THR A 92 -6.07 -2.10 -12.33
C THR A 92 -5.99 -0.58 -12.32
N LEU A 93 -5.96 0.05 -13.48
CA LEU A 93 -6.18 1.50 -13.64
C LEU A 93 -7.66 1.86 -13.61
N CYS A 94 -8.56 0.86 -13.65
CA CYS A 94 -9.99 1.03 -13.70
C CYS A 94 -10.68 0.27 -12.55
N PRO A 95 -10.50 0.69 -11.27
CA PRO A 95 -11.23 0.10 -10.17
C PRO A 95 -12.71 0.41 -10.23
N ALA A 96 -13.53 -0.51 -9.72
CA ALA A 96 -14.98 -0.36 -9.66
C ALA A 96 -15.51 -0.59 -8.24
N LEU A 97 -16.50 0.22 -7.84
CA LEU A 97 -17.20 -0.04 -6.58
C LEU A 97 -18.13 -1.25 -6.77
N VAL A 98 -18.05 -2.19 -5.84
CA VAL A 98 -19.00 -3.28 -5.77
C VAL A 98 -20.29 -2.83 -5.08
N SER A 99 -21.43 -3.35 -5.53
CA SER A 99 -22.74 -3.01 -4.96
C SER A 99 -23.01 -3.67 -3.61
N ASP A 100 -22.28 -4.72 -3.28
CA ASP A 100 -22.35 -5.44 -2.02
C ASP A 100 -20.94 -5.54 -1.44
N THR A 101 -20.70 -4.73 -0.43
CA THR A 101 -19.45 -4.69 0.33
C THR A 101 -19.49 -5.73 1.44
N GLY A 102 -19.84 -6.97 1.13
CA GLY A 102 -19.82 -8.04 2.12
C GLY A 102 -18.51 -8.04 2.89
N GLU A 103 -18.58 -7.88 4.22
CA GLU A 103 -17.42 -7.91 5.07
C GLU A 103 -16.68 -9.25 4.91
N PRO A 104 -15.36 -9.26 4.69
CA PRO A 104 -14.61 -10.51 4.70
C PRO A 104 -14.80 -11.21 6.04
N ALA A 105 -15.13 -12.49 6.03
CA ALA A 105 -15.25 -13.26 7.26
C ALA A 105 -13.93 -13.17 8.06
N GLY A 106 -14.00 -12.61 9.27
CA GLY A 106 -12.83 -12.45 10.14
C GLY A 106 -12.01 -11.18 9.90
N GLY A 107 -12.50 -10.23 9.10
CA GLY A 107 -11.79 -9.00 8.78
C GLY A 107 -10.75 -9.13 7.67
N PRO A 108 -10.06 -8.05 7.32
CA PRO A 108 -9.04 -8.06 6.29
C PRO A 108 -7.87 -8.98 6.66
N ALA A 109 -7.29 -9.65 5.67
CA ALA A 109 -6.14 -10.53 5.84
C ALA A 109 -5.20 -10.45 4.64
N GLY A 110 -3.89 -10.47 4.90
CA GLY A 110 -2.85 -10.33 3.89
C GLY A 110 -2.70 -8.90 3.38
N ALA A 111 -1.94 -8.73 2.30
CA ALA A 111 -1.67 -7.43 1.72
C ALA A 111 -2.93 -6.81 1.10
N ILE A 112 -3.48 -5.79 1.74
CA ILE A 112 -4.64 -5.04 1.23
C ILE A 112 -4.26 -3.87 0.34
N ALA A 113 -3.02 -3.39 0.46
CA ALA A 113 -2.47 -2.28 -0.32
C ALA A 113 -0.94 -2.36 -0.33
N TYR A 114 -0.32 -1.55 -1.19
CA TYR A 114 1.12 -1.30 -1.18
C TYR A 114 1.38 0.20 -1.16
N ALA A 115 2.31 0.59 -0.29
CA ALA A 115 2.77 1.96 -0.19
C ALA A 115 3.67 2.35 -1.37
N LEU A 116 3.85 3.65 -1.60
CA LEU A 116 4.66 4.17 -2.69
C LEU A 116 6.11 3.67 -2.65
N ASN A 117 6.63 3.37 -1.46
CA ASN A 117 7.96 2.80 -1.23
C ASN A 117 8.03 1.26 -1.31
N SER A 118 7.03 0.62 -1.88
CA SER A 118 6.88 -0.85 -2.03
C SER A 118 6.63 -1.65 -0.74
N VAL A 119 6.54 -1.03 0.41
CA VAL A 119 6.14 -1.71 1.65
C VAL A 119 4.64 -2.00 1.60
N LYS A 120 4.23 -3.21 1.98
CA LYS A 120 2.81 -3.57 1.98
C LYS A 120 2.08 -3.02 3.22
N PHE A 121 0.77 -2.82 3.07
CA PHE A 121 -0.18 -2.71 4.17
C PHE A 121 -0.81 -4.08 4.43
N ASP A 122 -0.62 -4.61 5.63
CA ASP A 122 -1.14 -5.90 6.06
C ASP A 122 -1.62 -5.78 7.51
N PRO A 123 -2.86 -5.30 7.73
CA PRO A 123 -3.33 -4.93 9.07
C PRO A 123 -3.64 -6.13 9.96
N ALA A 124 -3.75 -7.33 9.38
CA ALA A 124 -4.08 -8.53 10.13
C ALA A 124 -2.85 -9.18 10.76
N THR A 125 -3.08 -9.92 11.84
CA THR A 125 -2.07 -10.76 12.48
C THR A 125 -2.38 -12.25 12.29
N ALA A 126 -1.45 -13.11 12.65
CA ALA A 126 -1.66 -14.56 12.61
C ALA A 126 -2.67 -15.08 13.64
N GLY A 127 -2.94 -14.31 14.69
CA GLY A 127 -3.86 -14.68 15.77
C GLY A 127 -5.31 -14.40 15.45
N ARG A 128 -6.19 -15.04 16.21
CA ARG A 128 -7.64 -14.91 16.05
C ARG A 128 -8.36 -14.74 17.38
N CYS A 129 -9.52 -14.06 17.31
CA CYS A 129 -10.46 -13.92 18.41
C CYS A 129 -11.76 -14.66 18.09
N ASN A 130 -12.44 -15.17 19.11
CA ASN A 130 -13.80 -15.67 18.99
C ASN A 130 -14.82 -14.53 19.12
N ASP A 131 -16.12 -14.86 19.00
CA ASP A 131 -17.21 -13.88 19.04
C ASP A 131 -17.40 -13.27 20.47
N GLU A 132 -16.82 -13.89 21.49
CA GLU A 132 -16.80 -13.41 22.90
C GLU A 132 -15.61 -12.47 23.16
N GLY A 133 -14.72 -12.26 22.18
CA GLY A 133 -13.54 -11.42 22.30
C GLY A 133 -12.33 -12.11 22.96
N GLU A 134 -12.37 -13.43 23.13
CA GLU A 134 -11.22 -14.20 23.60
C GLU A 134 -10.25 -14.43 22.44
N CYS A 135 -9.01 -14.01 22.59
CA CYS A 135 -8.01 -14.01 21.54
C CYS A 135 -6.85 -14.97 21.83
N SER A 136 -6.28 -15.53 20.76
CA SER A 136 -5.12 -16.40 20.83
C SER A 136 -4.22 -16.23 19.62
N LEU A 137 -2.91 -16.25 19.83
CA LEU A 137 -1.93 -16.31 18.74
C LEU A 137 -1.83 -17.72 18.11
N ALA A 138 -2.45 -18.73 18.73
CA ALA A 138 -2.52 -20.07 18.15
C ALA A 138 -3.51 -20.09 16.96
N GLN A 139 -3.08 -20.71 15.87
CA GLN A 139 -3.94 -20.84 14.68
C GLN A 139 -5.21 -21.66 14.98
N GLY A 140 -6.30 -21.27 14.32
CA GLY A 140 -7.55 -22.04 14.31
C GLY A 140 -8.52 -21.74 15.44
N GLN A 141 -8.28 -20.70 16.25
CA GLN A 141 -9.21 -20.27 17.28
C GLN A 141 -9.92 -18.98 16.87
N GLY A 142 -11.24 -19.04 16.74
CA GLY A 142 -12.10 -17.90 16.43
C GLY A 142 -12.16 -17.53 14.93
N ASN A 143 -13.00 -16.54 14.63
CA ASN A 143 -13.33 -16.11 13.29
C ASN A 143 -12.78 -14.72 12.93
N TRP A 144 -12.33 -13.96 13.93
CA TRP A 144 -11.87 -12.57 13.77
C TRP A 144 -10.35 -12.50 13.85
N ASN A 145 -9.70 -11.82 12.89
CA ASN A 145 -8.27 -11.55 12.99
C ASN A 145 -7.99 -10.57 14.13
N ILE A 146 -6.89 -10.78 14.86
CA ILE A 146 -6.39 -9.82 15.84
C ILE A 146 -5.91 -8.58 15.05
N GLU A 147 -6.34 -7.40 15.48
CA GLU A 147 -5.84 -6.14 14.99
C GLU A 147 -4.63 -5.74 15.85
N ALA A 148 -3.46 -5.53 15.22
CA ALA A 148 -2.20 -5.36 15.94
C ALA A 148 -2.15 -4.08 16.78
N LEU A 149 -2.69 -2.97 16.27
CA LEU A 149 -2.58 -1.66 16.90
C LEU A 149 -3.62 -1.44 18.01
N GLY A 150 -4.77 -2.13 17.92
CA GLY A 150 -5.89 -1.95 18.84
C GLY A 150 -5.99 -3.00 19.95
N HIS A 151 -5.13 -4.01 19.96
CA HIS A 151 -5.25 -5.12 20.89
C HIS A 151 -4.41 -4.92 22.17
N GLU A 152 -5.08 -4.70 23.30
CA GLU A 152 -4.41 -4.43 24.59
C GLU A 152 -3.65 -5.63 25.19
N THR A 153 -3.93 -6.87 24.75
CA THR A 153 -3.36 -8.10 25.34
C THR A 153 -2.04 -8.51 24.69
N PHE A 154 -1.84 -8.17 23.43
CA PHE A 154 -0.66 -8.55 22.67
C PHE A 154 0.09 -7.30 22.20
N ASP A 155 1.38 -7.26 22.50
CA ASP A 155 2.31 -6.28 21.95
C ASP A 155 3.12 -6.99 20.84
N PHE A 156 2.92 -6.56 19.61
CA PHE A 156 3.54 -7.15 18.41
C PHE A 156 4.89 -6.50 18.06
N GLY A 157 5.36 -5.55 18.91
CA GLY A 157 6.63 -4.87 18.73
C GLY A 157 6.63 -3.87 17.58
N ASP A 158 5.47 -3.22 17.35
CA ASP A 158 5.30 -2.22 16.31
C ASP A 158 6.15 -0.98 16.58
N ASP A 159 6.63 -0.37 15.53
CA ASP A 159 7.41 0.87 15.58
C ASP A 159 6.55 2.14 15.43
N MET A 160 7.22 3.30 15.37
CA MET A 160 6.57 4.60 15.20
C MET A 160 5.81 4.76 13.87
N ASN A 161 6.05 3.88 12.91
CA ASN A 161 5.34 3.84 11.64
C ASN A 161 4.14 2.88 11.67
N HIS A 162 3.73 2.42 12.85
CA HIS A 162 2.69 1.40 13.00
C HIS A 162 2.99 0.14 12.19
N ALA A 163 4.22 -0.34 12.28
CA ALA A 163 4.75 -1.42 11.46
C ALA A 163 5.64 -2.36 12.27
N HIS A 164 5.74 -3.58 11.80
CA HIS A 164 6.68 -4.56 12.32
C HIS A 164 7.17 -5.54 11.24
N VAL A 165 7.92 -6.55 11.63
CA VAL A 165 8.59 -7.48 10.71
C VAL A 165 7.99 -8.88 10.82
N GLN A 166 7.59 -9.48 9.70
CA GLN A 166 7.17 -10.88 9.64
C GLN A 166 8.35 -11.85 9.78
N PRO A 167 8.11 -13.16 10.10
CA PRO A 167 9.18 -14.16 10.15
C PRO A 167 9.97 -14.32 8.84
N SER A 168 9.40 -13.91 7.70
CA SER A 168 10.08 -13.85 6.40
C SER A 168 11.08 -12.71 6.28
N GLY A 169 11.12 -11.80 7.26
CA GLY A 169 11.90 -10.56 7.19
C GLY A 169 11.18 -9.40 6.50
N GLU A 170 9.91 -9.58 6.16
CA GLU A 170 9.11 -8.57 5.47
C GLU A 170 8.58 -7.52 6.46
N TYR A 171 9.07 -6.28 6.33
CA TYR A 171 8.53 -5.13 7.04
C TYR A 171 7.20 -4.71 6.43
N HIS A 172 6.18 -4.42 7.24
CA HIS A 172 4.84 -4.07 6.74
C HIS A 172 4.12 -3.14 7.70
N TYR A 173 3.22 -2.33 7.14
CA TYR A 173 2.40 -1.39 7.90
C TYR A 173 1.09 -2.02 8.34
N HIS A 174 0.75 -1.81 9.62
CA HIS A 174 -0.57 -2.09 10.19
C HIS A 174 -1.45 -0.84 10.20
N GLY A 175 -0.85 0.34 10.13
CA GLY A 175 -1.54 1.63 10.16
C GLY A 175 -0.86 2.71 9.32
N MET A 176 -1.01 3.95 9.73
CA MET A 176 -0.43 5.10 9.03
C MET A 176 1.10 5.06 9.08
N PRO A 177 1.78 5.08 7.93
CA PRO A 177 3.24 5.09 7.87
C PRO A 177 3.77 6.52 8.11
N GLU A 178 3.89 6.92 9.36
CA GLU A 178 4.12 8.31 9.76
C GLU A 178 5.32 8.96 9.07
N LEU A 179 6.47 8.29 9.07
CA LEU A 179 7.68 8.86 8.46
C LEU A 179 7.66 8.80 6.92
N LEU A 180 6.92 7.88 6.31
CA LEU A 180 6.67 7.95 4.87
C LEU A 180 5.83 9.17 4.52
N ILE A 181 4.78 9.44 5.30
CA ILE A 181 3.92 10.61 5.10
C ILE A 181 4.74 11.90 5.24
N ASP A 182 5.61 11.97 6.24
CA ASP A 182 6.53 13.10 6.42
C ASP A 182 7.45 13.30 5.21
N LEU A 183 8.01 12.22 4.65
CA LEU A 183 8.83 12.26 3.43
C LEU A 183 8.04 12.74 2.19
N LEU A 184 6.76 12.39 2.12
CA LEU A 184 5.86 12.84 1.04
C LEU A 184 5.44 14.30 1.20
N GLY A 185 5.77 14.94 2.33
CA GLY A 185 5.56 16.35 2.58
C GLY A 185 4.12 16.70 2.95
N GLU A 186 3.42 15.80 3.65
CA GLU A 186 2.08 16.09 4.15
C GLU A 186 2.08 17.34 5.02
N GLN A 187 1.22 18.29 4.65
CA GLN A 187 0.95 19.48 5.47
C GLN A 187 -0.49 19.43 6.01
N GLN A 188 -1.46 19.74 5.18
CA GLN A 188 -2.90 19.69 5.44
C GLN A 188 -3.63 19.48 4.11
N GLY A 189 -3.48 18.31 3.51
CA GLY A 189 -4.09 18.00 2.23
C GLY A 189 -4.13 16.51 1.97
N MET A 190 -4.72 16.13 0.85
CA MET A 190 -4.74 14.74 0.42
C MET A 190 -3.34 14.31 -0.01
N THR A 191 -2.71 13.45 0.77
CA THR A 191 -1.40 12.87 0.46
C THR A 191 -1.58 11.43 0.03
N LEU A 192 -1.25 11.12 -1.23
CA LEU A 192 -1.26 9.76 -1.74
C LEU A 192 -0.13 8.97 -1.09
N VAL A 193 -0.45 7.89 -0.40
CA VAL A 193 0.53 7.02 0.28
C VAL A 193 0.72 5.66 -0.38
N GLY A 194 -0.20 5.25 -1.25
CA GLY A 194 -0.13 3.96 -1.91
C GLY A 194 -1.36 3.61 -2.73
N TRP A 195 -1.47 2.33 -3.06
CA TRP A 195 -2.54 1.78 -3.88
C TRP A 195 -3.11 0.52 -3.23
N ALA A 196 -4.43 0.49 -3.09
CA ALA A 196 -5.16 -0.69 -2.65
C ALA A 196 -5.10 -1.80 -3.71
N SER A 197 -5.19 -3.04 -3.27
CA SER A 197 -5.07 -4.23 -4.15
C SER A 197 -6.13 -4.27 -5.26
N ASP A 198 -7.24 -3.59 -5.08
CA ASP A 198 -8.32 -3.43 -6.06
C ASP A 198 -8.13 -2.21 -6.99
N GLY A 199 -7.03 -1.46 -6.85
CA GLY A 199 -6.65 -0.36 -7.73
C GLY A 199 -7.07 1.03 -7.27
N PHE A 200 -7.78 1.17 -6.15
CA PHE A 200 -8.09 2.49 -5.59
C PHE A 200 -6.87 3.13 -4.95
N PRO A 201 -6.72 4.49 -5.04
CA PRO A 201 -5.66 5.20 -4.35
C PRO A 201 -5.90 5.23 -2.84
N VAL A 202 -4.83 5.06 -2.07
CA VAL A 202 -4.84 5.18 -0.61
C VAL A 202 -4.23 6.52 -0.22
N TYR A 203 -5.02 7.35 0.45
CA TYR A 203 -4.60 8.65 0.93
C TYR A 203 -4.41 8.65 2.45
N ALA A 204 -3.48 9.47 2.92
CA ALA A 204 -3.32 9.76 4.34
C ALA A 204 -4.55 10.53 4.89
N ARG A 205 -4.59 10.71 6.18
CA ARG A 205 -5.69 11.10 7.08
C ARG A 205 -6.54 12.32 6.70
N TYR A 206 -6.06 13.19 5.81
CA TYR A 206 -6.80 14.39 5.41
C TYR A 206 -7.53 14.19 4.08
N GLY A 207 -8.75 14.70 4.00
CA GLY A 207 -9.57 14.75 2.80
C GLY A 207 -10.40 16.01 2.79
N TYR A 208 -10.95 16.37 1.66
CA TYR A 208 -11.81 17.54 1.53
C TYR A 208 -13.19 17.27 2.15
N ILE A 209 -13.74 18.25 2.89
CA ILE A 209 -15.11 18.19 3.43
C ILE A 209 -16.13 18.21 2.30
N ASP A 210 -15.88 19.02 1.26
CA ASP A 210 -16.61 19.01 0.00
C ASP A 210 -15.71 18.51 -1.12
N THR A 211 -16.08 17.40 -1.74
CA THR A 211 -15.32 16.78 -2.84
C THR A 211 -15.15 17.68 -4.07
N ASN A 212 -15.94 18.76 -4.19
CA ASN A 212 -15.84 19.74 -5.26
C ASN A 212 -15.06 20.99 -4.88
N ASP A 213 -14.58 21.08 -3.64
CA ASP A 213 -13.82 22.22 -3.11
C ASP A 213 -12.48 21.75 -2.53
N SER A 214 -11.42 21.89 -3.32
CA SER A 214 -10.05 21.54 -2.91
C SER A 214 -9.45 22.45 -1.83
N THR A 215 -10.23 23.40 -1.32
CA THR A 215 -9.83 24.33 -0.26
C THR A 215 -10.57 24.09 1.06
N SER A 216 -11.48 23.08 1.11
CA SER A 216 -12.32 22.78 2.28
C SER A 216 -11.63 21.90 3.31
#